data_a0af46a35191fe6bebbbf1196b8d3995
#
_entry.id   a0af46a35191fe6bebbbf1196b8d3995
#
_cell.length_a   1.000
_cell.length_b   1.000
_cell.length_c   1.000
_cell.angle_alpha   90.00
_cell.angle_beta   90.00
_cell.angle_gamma   90.00
#
_symmetry.space_group_name_H-M   'P 1'
#
loop_
_entity.id
_entity.type
_entity.pdbx_description
1 polymer ?
#
loop_
_entity_poly.entity_id
_entity_poly.type
_entity_poly.pdbx_seq_one_letter_code
_entity_poly.pdbx_strand_id
1 'polypeptide(L)'
;MTTDENVWTKSLTLVTDLIHDVTNTYAVDTNRIYGSGQSQGGMANIAISDKYPDLFAAQFLVACQWNTQEMEALKDKNLWILVSEGDTKAYPGMNDAVFRWEKLGTKVATAPLWNSHADFKSMADLVRQIEKQDAAINYTVFQNGNHMYTWTFAYNIPGIRDWLYLQTLDNTPVSFNESGLSQGEKHEIAGEVLSQGLRFYNGKTEEDAAKALAYFKEADKLGHMKAARYIGLLYQEGRGVPKNDKETASWFKKGAEDGDITSQYLLGKCYEDGTGVERDYALALKWYRKSAERGDIIAAPGMTGEALLLEKGLGGERNLPLARQLLTKAAALGYAPAKEALAAL
;
A
#
# COMPACT_ATOMS: atom_id res chain seq x y z
N MET A 1 23.69 -10.34 -37.98
CA MET A 1 23.43 -9.99 -36.57
C MET A 1 24.66 -9.49 -35.82
N THR A 2 25.86 -9.61 -36.31
CA THR A 2 27.11 -9.31 -35.56
C THR A 2 27.56 -7.82 -35.51
N THR A 3 27.03 -6.93 -36.34
CA THR A 3 27.35 -5.50 -36.33
C THR A 3 26.44 -4.71 -35.40
N ASP A 4 25.22 -5.18 -35.18
CA ASP A 4 24.23 -4.50 -34.32
C ASP A 4 24.48 -4.76 -32.82
N GLU A 5 24.97 -5.93 -32.43
CA GLU A 5 25.30 -6.27 -31.05
C GLU A 5 26.39 -5.37 -30.46
N ASN A 6 27.43 -5.04 -31.23
CA ASN A 6 28.49 -4.16 -30.77
C ASN A 6 28.04 -2.70 -30.58
N VAL A 7 27.13 -2.20 -31.43
CA VAL A 7 26.58 -0.85 -31.30
C VAL A 7 25.63 -0.77 -30.12
N TRP A 8 24.78 -1.78 -29.93
CA TRP A 8 23.86 -1.90 -28.82
C TRP A 8 24.59 -1.94 -27.48
N THR A 9 25.60 -2.82 -27.34
CA THR A 9 26.39 -2.94 -26.12
C THR A 9 27.13 -1.66 -25.77
N LYS A 10 27.69 -0.95 -26.76
CA LYS A 10 28.35 0.35 -26.54
C LYS A 10 27.36 1.42 -26.09
N SER A 11 26.17 1.45 -26.67
CA SER A 11 25.13 2.40 -26.29
C SER A 11 24.64 2.17 -24.84
N LEU A 12 24.45 0.92 -24.44
CA LEU A 12 24.08 0.57 -23.07
C LEU A 12 25.19 0.94 -22.06
N THR A 13 26.46 0.69 -22.41
CA THR A 13 27.57 1.10 -21.56
C THR A 13 27.62 2.61 -21.38
N LEU A 14 27.41 3.38 -22.45
CA LEU A 14 27.36 4.83 -22.38
C LEU A 14 26.22 5.34 -21.45
N VAL A 15 25.05 4.72 -21.52
CA VAL A 15 23.92 5.06 -20.63
C VAL A 15 24.25 4.76 -19.18
N THR A 16 24.85 3.60 -18.89
CA THR A 16 25.20 3.23 -17.52
C THR A 16 26.34 4.10 -16.96
N ASP A 17 27.34 4.44 -17.79
CA ASP A 17 28.40 5.36 -17.42
C ASP A 17 27.83 6.75 -17.09
N LEU A 18 26.86 7.24 -17.88
CA LEU A 18 26.18 8.50 -17.63
C LEU A 18 25.39 8.46 -16.31
N ILE A 19 24.69 7.35 -16.00
CA ILE A 19 23.99 7.19 -14.73
C ILE A 19 25.00 7.26 -13.57
N HIS A 20 26.13 6.57 -13.66
CA HIS A 20 27.19 6.61 -12.66
C HIS A 20 27.77 8.01 -12.51
N ASP A 21 28.05 8.71 -13.59
CA ASP A 21 28.57 10.08 -13.54
C ASP A 21 27.58 11.03 -12.86
N VAL A 22 26.30 10.92 -13.19
CA VAL A 22 25.24 11.74 -12.57
C VAL A 22 25.12 11.42 -11.07
N THR A 23 25.10 10.13 -10.70
CA THR A 23 24.99 9.72 -9.29
C THR A 23 26.21 10.10 -8.46
N ASN A 24 27.38 10.16 -9.07
CA ASN A 24 28.62 10.61 -8.40
C ASN A 24 28.75 12.13 -8.32
N THR A 25 28.15 12.87 -9.25
CA THR A 25 28.29 14.33 -9.36
C THR A 25 27.24 15.09 -8.59
N TYR A 26 26.03 14.56 -8.51
CA TYR A 26 24.87 15.18 -7.91
C TYR A 26 24.38 14.39 -6.69
N ALA A 27 23.65 15.05 -5.79
CA ALA A 27 23.00 14.41 -4.64
C ALA A 27 21.79 13.58 -5.11
N VAL A 28 22.06 12.42 -5.67
CA VAL A 28 21.03 11.46 -6.15
C VAL A 28 20.81 10.41 -5.06
N ASP A 29 19.55 10.11 -4.78
CA ASP A 29 19.19 8.97 -3.96
C ASP A 29 19.29 7.69 -4.81
N THR A 30 20.41 6.99 -4.67
CA THR A 30 20.70 5.76 -5.43
C THR A 30 19.75 4.60 -5.08
N ASN A 31 19.02 4.71 -3.95
CA ASN A 31 17.99 3.76 -3.56
C ASN A 31 16.67 3.95 -4.35
N ARG A 32 16.58 5.00 -5.16
CA ARG A 32 15.40 5.45 -5.89
C ARG A 32 15.65 5.76 -7.36
N ILE A 33 16.42 4.94 -8.04
CA ILE A 33 16.60 5.04 -9.49
C ILE A 33 15.53 4.16 -10.16
N TYR A 34 14.81 4.72 -11.12
CA TYR A 34 13.71 4.02 -11.80
C TYR A 34 13.98 3.89 -13.28
N GLY A 35 13.65 2.72 -13.83
CA GLY A 35 13.70 2.45 -15.26
C GLY A 35 12.30 2.54 -15.88
N SER A 36 12.18 3.23 -17.01
CA SER A 36 10.97 3.17 -17.82
C SER A 36 11.33 3.15 -19.30
N GLY A 37 10.61 2.36 -20.07
CA GLY A 37 10.85 2.30 -21.51
C GLY A 37 9.80 1.50 -22.26
N GLN A 38 9.60 1.93 -23.51
CA GLN A 38 8.73 1.24 -24.46
C GLN A 38 9.55 0.61 -25.57
N SER A 39 9.13 -0.55 -26.06
CA SER A 39 9.80 -1.27 -27.16
C SER A 39 11.30 -1.45 -26.90
N GLN A 40 12.17 -0.91 -27.74
CA GLN A 40 13.63 -0.96 -27.56
C GLN A 40 14.09 -0.32 -26.23
N GLY A 41 13.41 0.74 -25.75
CA GLY A 41 13.71 1.34 -24.45
C GLY A 41 13.43 0.39 -23.28
N GLY A 42 12.35 -0.37 -23.33
CA GLY A 42 12.08 -1.45 -22.38
C GLY A 42 13.10 -2.58 -22.44
N MET A 43 13.50 -2.97 -23.65
CA MET A 43 14.56 -3.95 -23.87
C MET A 43 15.90 -3.48 -23.29
N ALA A 44 16.23 -2.19 -23.44
CA ALA A 44 17.42 -1.59 -22.83
C ALA A 44 17.41 -1.67 -21.31
N ASN A 45 16.27 -1.37 -20.67
CA ASN A 45 16.12 -1.51 -19.23
C ASN A 45 16.35 -2.94 -18.75
N ILE A 46 15.79 -3.93 -19.47
CA ILE A 46 16.00 -5.35 -19.17
C ILE A 46 17.47 -5.72 -19.26
N ALA A 47 18.14 -5.37 -20.37
CA ALA A 47 19.55 -5.66 -20.57
C ALA A 47 20.49 -4.95 -19.58
N ILE A 48 20.14 -3.73 -19.16
CA ILE A 48 20.86 -3.03 -18.09
C ILE A 48 20.68 -3.76 -16.76
N SER A 49 19.46 -4.22 -16.44
CA SER A 49 19.18 -4.92 -15.19
C SER A 49 19.80 -6.30 -15.09
N ASP A 50 19.99 -6.99 -16.21
CA ASP A 50 20.74 -8.25 -16.23
C ASP A 50 22.21 -8.02 -15.82
N LYS A 51 22.79 -6.92 -16.28
CA LYS A 51 24.19 -6.57 -15.95
C LYS A 51 24.34 -5.85 -14.61
N TYR A 52 23.36 -5.05 -14.22
CA TYR A 52 23.34 -4.23 -13.00
C TYR A 52 22.03 -4.45 -12.23
N PRO A 53 21.86 -5.60 -11.57
CA PRO A 53 20.57 -6.03 -11.00
C PRO A 53 20.06 -5.11 -9.88
N ASP A 54 20.94 -4.35 -9.24
CA ASP A 54 20.58 -3.45 -8.14
C ASP A 54 20.60 -1.96 -8.55
N LEU A 55 20.53 -1.67 -9.86
CA LEU A 55 20.51 -0.29 -10.35
C LEU A 55 19.12 0.35 -10.19
N PHE A 56 18.06 -0.39 -10.50
CA PHE A 56 16.70 0.16 -10.49
C PHE A 56 15.91 -0.34 -9.31
N ALA A 57 15.33 0.58 -8.54
CA ALA A 57 14.37 0.28 -7.48
C ALA A 57 13.06 -0.32 -8.03
N ALA A 58 12.62 0.16 -9.19
CA ALA A 58 11.51 -0.41 -9.94
C ALA A 58 11.58 -0.04 -11.43
N GLN A 59 10.83 -0.75 -12.26
CA GLN A 59 10.77 -0.50 -13.69
C GLN A 59 9.35 -0.57 -14.23
N PHE A 60 9.05 0.30 -15.20
CA PHE A 60 7.83 0.26 -16.01
C PHE A 60 8.16 -0.11 -17.46
N LEU A 61 7.84 -1.34 -17.83
CA LEU A 61 8.19 -1.94 -19.11
C LEU A 61 6.97 -2.01 -20.04
N VAL A 62 7.03 -1.32 -21.17
CA VAL A 62 5.89 -1.14 -22.08
C VAL A 62 6.18 -1.74 -23.44
N ALA A 63 5.30 -2.64 -23.91
CA ALA A 63 5.35 -3.25 -25.24
C ALA A 63 6.77 -3.72 -25.64
N CYS A 64 7.43 -4.43 -24.76
CA CYS A 64 8.78 -4.96 -24.98
C CYS A 64 8.85 -6.44 -24.67
N GLN A 65 9.92 -7.08 -25.10
CA GLN A 65 10.28 -8.46 -24.79
C GLN A 65 11.80 -8.60 -24.81
N TRP A 66 12.32 -9.66 -24.23
CA TRP A 66 13.74 -10.01 -24.26
C TRP A 66 13.91 -11.52 -24.22
N ASN A 67 15.15 -11.98 -24.27
CA ASN A 67 15.46 -13.39 -24.06
C ASN A 67 14.95 -13.84 -22.68
N THR A 68 14.06 -14.82 -22.64
CA THR A 68 13.39 -15.27 -21.40
C THR A 68 14.35 -15.86 -20.37
N GLN A 69 15.55 -16.36 -20.79
CA GLN A 69 16.56 -16.83 -19.86
C GLN A 69 17.27 -15.67 -19.15
N GLU A 70 17.60 -14.62 -19.89
CA GLU A 70 18.21 -13.40 -19.32
C GLU A 70 17.20 -12.66 -18.42
N MET A 71 15.91 -12.73 -18.74
CA MET A 71 14.85 -12.16 -17.89
C MET A 71 14.70 -12.84 -16.52
N GLU A 72 15.31 -14.00 -16.26
CA GLU A 72 15.28 -14.62 -14.93
C GLU A 72 15.91 -13.72 -13.85
N ALA A 73 16.87 -12.89 -14.21
CA ALA A 73 17.46 -11.91 -13.30
C ALA A 73 16.44 -10.89 -12.72
N LEU A 74 15.31 -10.75 -13.40
CA LEU A 74 14.26 -9.80 -12.99
C LEU A 74 13.15 -10.42 -12.11
N LYS A 75 13.18 -11.71 -11.85
CA LYS A 75 12.10 -12.46 -11.16
C LYS A 75 11.72 -11.93 -9.77
N ASP A 76 12.66 -11.27 -9.09
CA ASP A 76 12.48 -10.73 -7.73
C ASP A 76 12.52 -9.19 -7.71
N LYS A 77 12.42 -8.54 -8.88
CA LYS A 77 12.46 -7.07 -9.00
C LYS A 77 11.07 -6.46 -9.08
N ASN A 78 10.94 -5.22 -8.64
CA ASN A 78 9.67 -4.49 -8.75
C ASN A 78 9.44 -4.08 -10.20
N LEU A 79 8.50 -4.75 -10.88
CA LEU A 79 8.18 -4.53 -12.29
C LEU A 79 6.70 -4.23 -12.46
N TRP A 80 6.40 -3.22 -13.29
CA TRP A 80 5.09 -3.11 -13.92
C TRP A 80 5.26 -3.31 -15.42
N ILE A 81 4.61 -4.32 -15.95
CA ILE A 81 4.72 -4.71 -17.37
C ILE A 81 3.37 -4.51 -18.03
N LEU A 82 3.35 -3.81 -19.16
CA LEU A 82 2.14 -3.56 -19.92
C LEU A 82 2.37 -3.92 -21.39
N VAL A 83 1.54 -4.81 -21.90
CA VAL A 83 1.50 -5.24 -23.30
C VAL A 83 0.08 -5.22 -23.84
N SER A 84 -0.09 -5.44 -25.14
CA SER A 84 -1.41 -5.62 -25.77
C SER A 84 -1.51 -7.00 -26.38
N GLU A 85 -2.67 -7.65 -26.28
CA GLU A 85 -2.91 -9.02 -26.77
C GLU A 85 -2.68 -9.15 -28.29
N GLY A 86 -2.87 -8.09 -29.08
CA GLY A 86 -2.59 -8.05 -30.52
C GLY A 86 -1.15 -7.66 -30.88
N ASP A 87 -0.24 -7.47 -29.91
CA ASP A 87 1.19 -7.32 -30.16
C ASP A 87 1.84 -8.69 -30.39
N THR A 88 2.00 -9.07 -31.63
CA THR A 88 2.48 -10.40 -32.03
C THR A 88 3.91 -10.74 -31.62
N LYS A 89 4.65 -9.77 -31.07
CA LYS A 89 6.03 -9.95 -30.58
C LYS A 89 6.10 -9.81 -29.07
N ALA A 90 5.72 -8.65 -28.52
CA ALA A 90 5.87 -8.37 -27.10
C ALA A 90 4.96 -9.25 -26.23
N TYR A 91 3.71 -9.48 -26.65
CA TYR A 91 2.77 -10.25 -25.88
C TYR A 91 3.17 -11.72 -25.68
N PRO A 92 3.51 -12.50 -26.73
CA PRO A 92 3.99 -13.88 -26.55
C PRO A 92 5.28 -13.94 -25.71
N GLY A 93 6.24 -13.07 -26.00
CA GLY A 93 7.53 -13.08 -25.29
C GLY A 93 7.40 -12.75 -23.80
N MET A 94 6.52 -11.79 -23.44
CA MET A 94 6.26 -11.49 -22.04
C MET A 94 5.46 -12.59 -21.33
N ASN A 95 4.48 -13.21 -22.00
CA ASN A 95 3.77 -14.35 -21.46
C ASN A 95 4.72 -15.50 -21.12
N ASP A 96 5.68 -15.79 -21.98
CA ASP A 96 6.69 -16.83 -21.74
C ASP A 96 7.57 -16.47 -20.52
N ALA A 97 7.96 -15.21 -20.38
CA ALA A 97 8.73 -14.74 -19.23
C ALA A 97 7.92 -14.85 -17.94
N VAL A 98 6.68 -14.37 -17.93
CA VAL A 98 5.76 -14.46 -16.77
C VAL A 98 5.56 -15.92 -16.35
N PHE A 99 5.23 -16.78 -17.30
CA PHE A 99 5.06 -18.21 -17.03
C PHE A 99 6.31 -18.87 -16.44
N ARG A 100 7.50 -18.46 -16.90
CA ARG A 100 8.77 -18.96 -16.38
C ARG A 100 9.00 -18.48 -14.96
N TRP A 101 8.76 -17.21 -14.66
CA TRP A 101 8.87 -16.65 -13.32
C TRP A 101 7.92 -17.35 -12.33
N GLU A 102 6.66 -17.58 -12.71
CA GLU A 102 5.70 -18.32 -11.88
C GLU A 102 6.17 -19.75 -11.60
N LYS A 103 6.76 -20.43 -12.58
CA LYS A 103 7.39 -21.76 -12.37
C LYS A 103 8.59 -21.72 -11.42
N LEU A 104 9.28 -20.60 -11.34
CA LEU A 104 10.39 -20.39 -10.39
C LEU A 104 9.89 -19.93 -9.01
N GLY A 105 8.57 -19.83 -8.82
CA GLY A 105 7.94 -19.47 -7.55
C GLY A 105 7.72 -17.97 -7.37
N THR A 106 7.99 -17.15 -8.38
CA THR A 106 7.69 -15.72 -8.34
C THR A 106 6.18 -15.49 -8.39
N LYS A 107 5.68 -14.67 -7.47
CA LYS A 107 4.28 -14.22 -7.51
C LYS A 107 4.13 -13.09 -8.52
N VAL A 108 3.25 -13.28 -9.49
CA VAL A 108 2.91 -12.27 -10.48
C VAL A 108 1.45 -11.83 -10.28
N ALA A 109 1.23 -10.53 -10.11
CA ALA A 109 -0.11 -9.97 -10.07
C ALA A 109 -0.64 -9.79 -11.49
N THR A 110 -1.82 -10.29 -11.76
CA THR A 110 -2.49 -10.19 -13.05
C THR A 110 -3.93 -9.69 -12.88
N ALA A 111 -4.50 -9.13 -13.93
CA ALA A 111 -5.90 -8.76 -14.00
C ALA A 111 -6.52 -9.25 -15.32
N PRO A 112 -7.87 -9.27 -15.42
CA PRO A 112 -8.53 -9.43 -16.70
C PRO A 112 -8.03 -8.41 -17.74
N LEU A 113 -8.23 -8.70 -19.03
CA LEU A 113 -7.84 -7.80 -20.11
C LEU A 113 -8.42 -6.40 -19.92
N TRP A 114 -7.56 -5.38 -20.04
CA TRP A 114 -7.93 -3.99 -19.78
C TRP A 114 -8.45 -3.32 -21.05
N ASN A 115 -9.55 -2.59 -20.90
CA ASN A 115 -10.00 -1.69 -21.94
C ASN A 115 -9.27 -0.35 -21.82
N SER A 116 -8.40 -0.03 -22.76
CA SER A 116 -7.64 1.23 -22.79
C SER A 116 -8.51 2.48 -22.96
N HIS A 117 -9.75 2.32 -23.41
CA HIS A 117 -10.74 3.40 -23.52
C HIS A 117 -11.59 3.56 -22.26
N ALA A 118 -11.32 2.78 -21.20
CA ALA A 118 -11.96 2.99 -19.91
C ALA A 118 -11.62 4.40 -19.36
N ASP A 119 -12.53 4.97 -18.59
CA ASP A 119 -12.28 6.23 -17.90
C ASP A 119 -11.16 6.10 -16.85
N PHE A 120 -10.54 7.22 -16.47
CA PHE A 120 -9.42 7.23 -15.54
C PHE A 120 -9.75 6.62 -14.17
N LYS A 121 -11.00 6.74 -13.71
CA LYS A 121 -11.42 6.16 -12.44
C LYS A 121 -11.43 4.63 -12.54
N SER A 122 -12.00 4.09 -13.61
CA SER A 122 -12.00 2.65 -13.88
C SER A 122 -10.57 2.10 -14.01
N MET A 123 -9.68 2.81 -14.69
CA MET A 123 -8.27 2.43 -14.78
C MET A 123 -7.57 2.44 -13.43
N ALA A 124 -7.78 3.48 -12.61
CA ALA A 124 -7.23 3.56 -11.26
C ALA A 124 -7.77 2.43 -10.36
N ASP A 125 -9.04 2.03 -10.53
CA ASP A 125 -9.60 0.88 -9.80
C ASP A 125 -8.93 -0.45 -10.20
N LEU A 126 -8.59 -0.62 -11.48
CA LEU A 126 -7.86 -1.79 -11.97
C LEU A 126 -6.42 -1.82 -11.43
N VAL A 127 -5.73 -0.68 -11.40
CA VAL A 127 -4.41 -0.55 -10.77
C VAL A 127 -4.48 -1.00 -9.31
N ARG A 128 -5.43 -0.47 -8.53
CA ARG A 128 -5.64 -0.88 -7.13
C ARG A 128 -5.96 -2.37 -6.96
N GLN A 129 -6.64 -3.00 -7.92
CA GLN A 129 -6.89 -4.45 -7.89
C GLN A 129 -5.63 -5.27 -8.12
N ILE A 130 -4.73 -4.81 -8.97
CA ILE A 130 -3.41 -5.41 -9.19
C ILE A 130 -2.58 -5.27 -7.92
N GLU A 131 -2.46 -4.07 -7.36
CA GLU A 131 -1.67 -3.80 -6.15
C GLU A 131 -2.11 -4.60 -4.94
N LYS A 132 -3.42 -4.82 -4.77
CA LYS A 132 -3.97 -5.68 -3.69
C LYS A 132 -3.50 -7.14 -3.74
N GLN A 133 -2.98 -7.59 -4.88
CA GLN A 133 -2.44 -8.95 -4.99
C GLN A 133 -1.06 -9.07 -4.36
N ASP A 134 -0.42 -7.96 -4.01
CA ASP A 134 0.86 -7.92 -3.29
C ASP A 134 1.94 -8.77 -3.97
N ALA A 135 2.35 -8.36 -5.16
CA ALA A 135 3.39 -9.00 -5.94
C ALA A 135 4.43 -7.96 -6.38
N ALA A 136 5.69 -8.37 -6.47
CA ALA A 136 6.74 -7.52 -7.01
C ALA A 136 6.55 -7.29 -8.53
N ILE A 137 6.02 -8.27 -9.23
CA ILE A 137 5.76 -8.19 -10.67
C ILE A 137 4.26 -8.01 -10.91
N ASN A 138 3.90 -6.90 -11.55
CA ASN A 138 2.56 -6.57 -12.00
C ASN A 138 2.50 -6.71 -13.52
N TYR A 139 1.66 -7.63 -14.02
CA TYR A 139 1.51 -7.90 -15.43
C TYR A 139 0.12 -7.56 -15.93
N THR A 140 0.03 -6.61 -16.84
CA THR A 140 -1.23 -6.08 -17.36
C THR A 140 -1.27 -6.14 -18.87
N VAL A 141 -2.45 -6.44 -19.44
CA VAL A 141 -2.64 -6.65 -20.86
C VAL A 141 -3.83 -5.84 -21.37
N PHE A 142 -3.61 -5.01 -22.39
CA PHE A 142 -4.70 -4.34 -23.09
C PHE A 142 -5.40 -5.30 -24.04
N GLN A 143 -6.73 -5.24 -24.04
CA GLN A 143 -7.58 -5.99 -24.95
C GLN A 143 -7.44 -5.47 -26.39
N ASN A 144 -7.26 -6.37 -27.33
CA ASN A 144 -7.26 -6.10 -28.78
C ASN A 144 -6.27 -5.03 -29.29
N GLY A 145 -5.38 -4.53 -28.45
CA GLY A 145 -4.38 -3.54 -28.83
C GLY A 145 -3.23 -4.15 -29.64
N ASN A 146 -2.40 -3.32 -30.21
CA ASN A 146 -1.16 -3.69 -30.89
C ASN A 146 0.03 -2.96 -30.24
N HIS A 147 1.22 -3.14 -30.81
CA HIS A 147 2.45 -2.55 -30.31
C HIS A 147 2.36 -1.03 -30.09
N MET A 148 1.89 -0.28 -31.08
CA MET A 148 1.75 1.18 -31.02
C MET A 148 0.61 1.61 -30.11
N TYR A 149 -0.46 0.82 -30.06
CA TYR A 149 -1.60 1.06 -29.20
C TYR A 149 -1.21 1.07 -27.72
N THR A 150 -0.37 0.12 -27.29
CA THR A 150 0.14 0.07 -25.93
C THR A 150 0.85 1.36 -25.55
N TRP A 151 1.65 1.96 -26.43
CA TRP A 151 2.40 3.19 -26.14
C TRP A 151 1.50 4.38 -25.88
N THR A 152 0.41 4.49 -26.65
CA THR A 152 -0.52 5.63 -26.59
C THR A 152 -1.15 5.77 -25.21
N PHE A 153 -1.43 4.66 -24.55
CA PHE A 153 -2.22 4.66 -23.31
C PHE A 153 -1.38 4.38 -22.06
N ALA A 154 -0.29 3.64 -22.16
CA ALA A 154 0.47 3.13 -21.03
C ALA A 154 0.84 4.21 -19.99
N TYR A 155 1.38 5.33 -20.44
CA TYR A 155 1.89 6.38 -19.55
C TYR A 155 0.81 7.30 -18.96
N ASN A 156 -0.44 7.14 -19.39
CA ASN A 156 -1.59 7.92 -18.90
C ASN A 156 -2.44 7.15 -17.88
N ILE A 157 -2.05 5.93 -17.51
CA ILE A 157 -2.79 5.14 -16.52
C ILE A 157 -2.52 5.70 -15.14
N PRO A 158 -3.56 6.18 -14.41
CA PRO A 158 -3.39 6.71 -13.05
C PRO A 158 -2.93 5.62 -12.08
N GLY A 159 -2.01 5.96 -11.19
CA GLY A 159 -1.51 5.08 -10.13
C GLY A 159 -0.24 4.31 -10.49
N ILE A 160 0.03 3.97 -11.76
CA ILE A 160 1.26 3.22 -12.11
C ILE A 160 2.52 4.01 -11.79
N ARG A 161 2.56 5.32 -12.09
CA ARG A 161 3.71 6.17 -11.73
C ARG A 161 3.85 6.34 -10.23
N ASP A 162 2.72 6.46 -9.53
CA ASP A 162 2.72 6.60 -8.08
C ASP A 162 3.27 5.32 -7.43
N TRP A 163 2.80 4.15 -7.90
CA TRP A 163 3.37 2.87 -7.51
C TRP A 163 4.88 2.80 -7.77
N LEU A 164 5.35 3.21 -8.98
CA LEU A 164 6.76 3.20 -9.35
C LEU A 164 7.62 4.01 -8.36
N TYR A 165 7.18 5.24 -8.05
CA TYR A 165 7.94 6.16 -7.19
C TYR A 165 7.91 5.82 -5.71
N LEU A 166 7.05 4.90 -5.28
CA LEU A 166 7.02 4.36 -3.93
C LEU A 166 7.99 3.21 -3.70
N GLN A 167 8.58 2.66 -4.75
CA GLN A 167 9.53 1.55 -4.61
C GLN A 167 10.92 2.07 -4.26
N THR A 168 11.63 1.32 -3.43
CA THR A 168 13.03 1.54 -3.07
C THR A 168 13.79 0.22 -3.14
N LEU A 169 15.10 0.25 -3.32
CA LEU A 169 15.92 -0.98 -3.38
C LEU A 169 15.86 -1.79 -2.08
N ASP A 170 15.82 -1.11 -0.95
CA ASP A 170 15.82 -1.69 0.40
C ASP A 170 14.42 -1.77 1.03
N ASN A 171 13.37 -1.46 0.26
CA ASN A 171 11.99 -1.37 0.73
C ASN A 171 11.80 -0.40 1.92
N THR A 172 12.60 0.64 2.03
CA THR A 172 12.34 1.73 2.97
C THR A 172 11.28 2.69 2.41
N PRO A 173 10.45 3.30 3.25
CA PRO A 173 9.48 4.29 2.77
C PRO A 173 10.16 5.49 2.13
N VAL A 174 9.62 5.92 1.00
CA VAL A 174 10.04 7.17 0.36
C VAL A 174 9.65 8.34 1.25
N SER A 175 10.62 9.18 1.58
CA SER A 175 10.34 10.45 2.27
C SER A 175 10.01 11.54 1.25
N PHE A 176 8.83 12.15 1.39
CA PHE A 176 8.36 13.18 0.46
C PHE A 176 8.72 14.58 0.97
N ASN A 177 9.22 15.42 0.05
CA ASN A 177 9.34 16.84 0.33
C ASN A 177 7.97 17.51 0.18
N GLU A 178 7.35 17.85 1.30
CA GLU A 178 6.00 18.40 1.36
C GLU A 178 5.90 19.86 0.88
N SER A 179 7.03 20.56 0.72
CA SER A 179 7.07 22.02 0.51
C SER A 179 6.56 22.51 -0.85
N GLY A 180 5.88 21.70 -1.63
CA GLY A 180 5.28 22.11 -2.91
C GLY A 180 3.98 21.38 -3.21
N LEU A 181 3.57 20.46 -2.33
CA LEU A 181 2.37 19.66 -2.55
C LEU A 181 1.10 20.37 -2.07
N SER A 182 0.07 20.36 -2.88
CA SER A 182 -1.29 20.74 -2.47
C SER A 182 -1.84 19.74 -1.44
N GLN A 183 -2.88 20.13 -0.71
CA GLN A 183 -3.55 19.22 0.25
C GLN A 183 -4.15 17.97 -0.43
N GLY A 184 -4.61 18.11 -1.67
CA GLY A 184 -5.12 16.97 -2.45
C GLY A 184 -4.02 15.96 -2.77
N GLU A 185 -2.88 16.44 -3.27
CA GLU A 185 -1.72 15.59 -3.57
C GLU A 185 -1.17 14.90 -2.30
N LYS A 186 -1.07 15.62 -1.19
CA LYS A 186 -0.67 15.04 0.10
C LYS A 186 -1.61 13.91 0.52
N HIS A 187 -2.92 14.11 0.36
CA HIS A 187 -3.92 13.11 0.71
C HIS A 187 -3.82 11.84 -0.15
N GLU A 188 -3.59 12.03 -1.45
CA GLU A 188 -3.41 10.92 -2.40
C GLU A 188 -2.14 10.12 -2.08
N ILE A 189 -1.01 10.80 -1.94
CA ILE A 189 0.28 10.18 -1.56
C ILE A 189 0.17 9.49 -0.20
N ALA A 190 -0.44 10.12 0.79
CA ALA A 190 -0.65 9.52 2.12
C ALA A 190 -1.46 8.22 2.06
N GLY A 191 -2.44 8.15 1.16
CA GLY A 191 -3.23 6.95 0.90
C GLY A 191 -2.39 5.80 0.32
N GLU A 192 -1.55 6.11 -0.67
CA GLU A 192 -0.65 5.13 -1.29
C GLU A 192 0.41 4.63 -0.30
N VAL A 193 1.04 5.54 0.45
CA VAL A 193 2.02 5.19 1.50
C VAL A 193 1.37 4.30 2.57
N LEU A 194 0.14 4.60 2.99
CA LEU A 194 -0.60 3.73 3.92
C LEU A 194 -0.83 2.34 3.31
N SER A 195 -1.21 2.28 2.04
CA SER A 195 -1.46 1.01 1.33
C SER A 195 -0.21 0.13 1.31
N GLN A 196 0.97 0.69 1.05
CA GLN A 196 2.24 -0.03 1.14
C GLN A 196 2.49 -0.53 2.57
N GLY A 197 2.27 0.32 3.58
CA GLY A 197 2.36 -0.10 4.98
C GLY A 197 1.44 -1.28 5.32
N LEU A 198 0.22 -1.30 4.78
CA LEU A 198 -0.73 -2.40 4.99
C LEU A 198 -0.28 -3.71 4.33
N ARG A 199 0.42 -3.65 3.19
CA ARG A 199 1.01 -4.85 2.56
C ARG A 199 1.99 -5.52 3.50
N PHE A 200 2.94 -4.75 4.05
CA PHE A 200 3.91 -5.26 5.03
C PHE A 200 3.25 -5.63 6.37
N TYR A 201 2.23 -4.90 6.81
CA TYR A 201 1.50 -5.23 8.04
C TYR A 201 0.85 -6.61 8.02
N ASN A 202 0.39 -7.05 6.84
CA ASN A 202 -0.15 -8.39 6.62
C ASN A 202 0.93 -9.48 6.49
N GLY A 203 2.20 -9.10 6.39
CA GLY A 203 3.34 -10.01 6.41
C GLY A 203 3.51 -10.69 7.77
N LYS A 204 4.28 -11.77 7.80
CA LYS A 204 4.42 -12.63 8.99
C LYS A 204 5.74 -12.46 9.73
N THR A 205 6.67 -11.67 9.19
CA THR A 205 8.01 -11.51 9.77
C THR A 205 8.11 -10.23 10.60
N GLU A 206 9.06 -10.21 11.54
CA GLU A 206 9.39 -8.98 12.28
C GLU A 206 9.94 -7.89 11.35
N GLU A 207 10.62 -8.28 10.29
CA GLU A 207 11.11 -7.37 9.26
C GLU A 207 9.96 -6.70 8.51
N ASP A 208 8.93 -7.46 8.13
CA ASP A 208 7.72 -6.89 7.52
C ASP A 208 7.04 -5.90 8.46
N ALA A 209 6.92 -6.24 9.74
CA ALA A 209 6.31 -5.35 10.72
C ALA A 209 7.12 -4.06 10.93
N ALA A 210 8.46 -4.12 10.90
CA ALA A 210 9.32 -2.95 10.98
C ALA A 210 9.16 -2.05 9.73
N LYS A 211 9.07 -2.64 8.54
CA LYS A 211 8.77 -1.92 7.29
C LYS A 211 7.39 -1.28 7.36
N ALA A 212 6.36 -2.02 7.78
CA ALA A 212 5.00 -1.48 7.97
C ALA A 212 5.00 -0.24 8.87
N LEU A 213 5.71 -0.31 10.00
CA LEU A 213 5.84 0.82 10.93
C LEU A 213 6.44 2.07 10.25
N ALA A 214 7.49 1.87 9.45
CA ALA A 214 8.13 2.97 8.75
C ALA A 214 7.18 3.63 7.73
N TYR A 215 6.43 2.84 6.94
CA TYR A 215 5.40 3.35 6.04
C TYR A 215 4.25 4.04 6.77
N PHE A 216 3.77 3.50 7.88
CA PHE A 216 2.71 4.15 8.66
C PHE A 216 3.16 5.47 9.27
N LYS A 217 4.42 5.60 9.71
CA LYS A 217 4.97 6.87 10.18
C LYS A 217 5.04 7.91 9.07
N GLU A 218 5.41 7.53 7.86
CA GLU A 218 5.41 8.45 6.73
C GLU A 218 3.98 8.84 6.31
N ALA A 219 3.03 7.90 6.29
CA ALA A 219 1.62 8.20 6.04
C ALA A 219 1.02 9.13 7.12
N ASP A 220 1.40 8.96 8.38
CA ASP A 220 1.00 9.83 9.50
C ASP A 220 1.56 11.25 9.33
N LYS A 221 2.82 11.38 8.96
CA LYS A 221 3.47 12.66 8.66
C LYS A 221 2.74 13.40 7.52
N LEU A 222 2.30 12.69 6.49
CA LEU A 222 1.50 13.23 5.39
C LEU A 222 0.02 13.50 5.78
N GLY A 223 -0.37 13.23 7.01
CA GLY A 223 -1.70 13.55 7.55
C GLY A 223 -2.76 12.47 7.31
N HIS A 224 -2.39 11.22 7.06
CA HIS A 224 -3.39 10.15 6.89
C HIS A 224 -3.99 9.69 8.21
N MET A 225 -5.27 10.03 8.46
CA MET A 225 -5.97 9.80 9.75
C MET A 225 -5.92 8.36 10.29
N LYS A 226 -5.77 7.34 9.44
CA LYS A 226 -5.73 5.93 9.87
C LYS A 226 -4.32 5.45 10.24
N ALA A 227 -3.27 6.18 9.89
CA ALA A 227 -1.89 5.73 10.06
C ALA A 227 -1.55 5.53 11.54
N ALA A 228 -1.92 6.48 12.39
CA ALA A 228 -1.69 6.42 13.82
C ALA A 228 -2.30 5.18 14.47
N ARG A 229 -3.46 4.72 14.01
CA ARG A 229 -4.08 3.46 14.47
C ARG A 229 -3.16 2.26 14.27
N TYR A 230 -2.63 2.10 13.06
CA TYR A 230 -1.78 0.95 12.75
C TYR A 230 -0.45 0.99 13.48
N ILE A 231 0.11 2.19 13.71
CA ILE A 231 1.29 2.36 14.57
C ILE A 231 0.96 1.90 16.01
N GLY A 232 -0.16 2.35 16.56
CA GLY A 232 -0.61 1.94 17.88
C GLY A 232 -0.81 0.44 18.02
N LEU A 233 -1.37 -0.23 16.98
CA LEU A 233 -1.54 -1.69 16.95
C LEU A 233 -0.19 -2.42 16.95
N LEU A 234 0.81 -1.95 16.20
CA LEU A 234 2.15 -2.54 16.20
C LEU A 234 2.80 -2.47 17.60
N TYR A 235 2.67 -1.34 18.30
CA TYR A 235 3.14 -1.21 19.69
C TYR A 235 2.35 -2.08 20.67
N GLN A 236 1.04 -2.23 20.45
CA GLN A 236 0.17 -3.09 21.29
C GLN A 236 0.54 -4.56 21.16
N GLU A 237 0.83 -5.00 19.94
CA GLU A 237 1.17 -6.38 19.62
C GLU A 237 2.65 -6.71 19.86
N GLY A 238 3.52 -5.70 19.91
CA GLY A 238 4.97 -5.86 19.99
C GLY A 238 5.56 -6.41 18.69
N ARG A 239 5.01 -6.01 17.54
CA ARG A 239 5.44 -6.46 16.20
C ARG A 239 6.32 -5.39 15.55
N GLY A 240 7.53 -5.76 15.14
CA GLY A 240 8.52 -4.86 14.55
C GLY A 240 9.06 -3.80 15.52
N VAL A 241 8.50 -3.73 16.73
CA VAL A 241 8.90 -2.87 17.84
C VAL A 241 8.61 -3.56 19.17
N PRO A 242 9.34 -3.27 20.25
CA PRO A 242 8.98 -3.77 21.58
C PRO A 242 7.57 -3.32 21.98
N LYS A 243 6.79 -4.23 22.56
CA LYS A 243 5.47 -3.88 23.11
C LYS A 243 5.57 -2.72 24.08
N ASN A 244 4.70 -1.71 23.92
CA ASN A 244 4.69 -0.53 24.78
C ASN A 244 3.28 0.05 24.90
N ASP A 245 2.63 -0.20 26.04
CA ASP A 245 1.26 0.24 26.27
C ASP A 245 1.11 1.78 26.31
N LYS A 246 2.15 2.52 26.73
CA LYS A 246 2.13 3.99 26.70
C LYS A 246 2.16 4.54 25.27
N GLU A 247 3.04 3.99 24.43
CA GLU A 247 3.07 4.33 23.01
C GLU A 247 1.75 3.95 22.35
N THR A 248 1.21 2.76 22.64
CA THR A 248 -0.10 2.30 22.15
C THR A 248 -1.19 3.34 22.40
N ALA A 249 -1.35 3.75 23.66
CA ALA A 249 -2.38 4.73 24.04
C ALA A 249 -2.13 6.11 23.40
N SER A 250 -0.86 6.54 23.30
CA SER A 250 -0.47 7.80 22.67
C SER A 250 -0.84 7.83 21.19
N TRP A 251 -0.54 6.77 20.45
CA TRP A 251 -0.87 6.67 19.03
C TRP A 251 -2.38 6.53 18.78
N PHE A 252 -3.09 5.78 19.62
CA PHE A 252 -4.56 5.74 19.54
C PHE A 252 -5.18 7.11 19.84
N LYS A 253 -4.61 7.86 20.78
CA LYS A 253 -5.07 9.22 21.09
C LYS A 253 -4.89 10.14 19.88
N LYS A 254 -3.71 10.12 19.25
CA LYS A 254 -3.47 10.87 18.02
C LYS A 254 -4.50 10.53 16.94
N GLY A 255 -4.66 9.25 16.60
CA GLY A 255 -5.62 8.82 15.58
C GLY A 255 -7.09 9.17 15.94
N ALA A 256 -7.45 9.12 17.21
CA ALA A 256 -8.78 9.51 17.69
C ALA A 256 -9.03 11.02 17.57
N GLU A 257 -8.02 11.85 17.81
CA GLU A 257 -8.04 13.30 17.63
C GLU A 257 -8.08 13.66 16.15
N ASP A 258 -7.37 12.93 15.28
CA ASP A 258 -7.39 13.07 13.82
C ASP A 258 -8.72 12.58 13.19
N GLY A 259 -9.63 12.00 13.99
CA GLY A 259 -10.96 11.61 13.54
C GLY A 259 -11.13 10.14 13.11
N ASP A 260 -10.13 9.28 13.29
CA ASP A 260 -10.28 7.84 13.02
C ASP A 260 -11.17 7.17 14.05
N ILE A 261 -12.33 6.71 13.61
CA ILE A 261 -13.39 6.13 14.45
C ILE A 261 -12.92 4.89 15.22
N THR A 262 -12.10 4.07 14.58
CA THR A 262 -11.54 2.87 15.22
C THR A 262 -10.56 3.26 16.31
N SER A 263 -9.73 4.28 16.09
CA SER A 263 -8.84 4.83 17.14
C SER A 263 -9.61 5.41 18.31
N GLN A 264 -10.75 6.06 18.06
CA GLN A 264 -11.63 6.55 19.14
C GLN A 264 -12.13 5.40 20.01
N TYR A 265 -12.58 4.30 19.42
CA TYR A 265 -12.95 3.10 20.15
C TYR A 265 -11.76 2.50 20.93
N LEU A 266 -10.60 2.33 20.29
CA LEU A 266 -9.40 1.76 20.90
C LEU A 266 -8.88 2.62 22.06
N LEU A 267 -8.94 3.94 21.93
CA LEU A 267 -8.61 4.86 23.03
C LEU A 267 -9.60 4.75 24.19
N GLY A 268 -10.89 4.64 23.89
CA GLY A 268 -11.92 4.37 24.91
C GLY A 268 -11.59 3.10 25.68
N LYS A 269 -11.17 2.06 24.98
CA LYS A 269 -10.74 0.79 25.59
C LYS A 269 -9.47 0.95 26.44
N CYS A 270 -8.49 1.75 26.01
CA CYS A 270 -7.32 2.06 26.83
C CYS A 270 -7.70 2.70 28.17
N TYR A 271 -8.62 3.64 28.17
CA TYR A 271 -9.13 4.27 29.42
C TYR A 271 -9.97 3.31 30.26
N GLU A 272 -10.78 2.44 29.67
CA GLU A 272 -11.56 1.43 30.39
C GLU A 272 -10.66 0.42 31.11
N ASP A 273 -9.62 -0.07 30.41
CA ASP A 273 -8.73 -1.12 30.92
C ASP A 273 -7.56 -0.56 31.75
N GLY A 274 -7.22 0.72 31.59
CA GLY A 274 -6.01 1.32 32.16
C GLY A 274 -4.73 0.95 31.37
N THR A 275 -4.86 0.68 30.08
CA THR A 275 -3.73 0.26 29.24
C THR A 275 -2.97 1.50 28.74
N GLY A 276 -1.74 1.69 29.21
CA GLY A 276 -0.88 2.82 28.85
C GLY A 276 -1.31 4.18 29.39
N VAL A 277 -2.48 4.26 29.99
CA VAL A 277 -3.07 5.44 30.64
C VAL A 277 -3.68 5.03 31.99
N GLU A 278 -3.91 5.99 32.89
CA GLU A 278 -4.68 5.74 34.08
C GLU A 278 -6.13 5.41 33.73
N ARG A 279 -6.71 4.42 34.42
CA ARG A 279 -8.10 4.02 34.20
C ARG A 279 -9.05 5.16 34.47
N ASP A 280 -9.90 5.48 33.49
CA ASP A 280 -10.91 6.54 33.59
C ASP A 280 -12.15 6.18 32.76
N TYR A 281 -13.20 5.73 33.46
CA TYR A 281 -14.45 5.35 32.80
C TYR A 281 -15.21 6.56 32.20
N ALA A 282 -15.00 7.77 32.68
CA ALA A 282 -15.64 8.94 32.08
C ALA A 282 -15.00 9.30 30.75
N LEU A 283 -13.67 9.22 30.66
CA LEU A 283 -12.96 9.37 29.40
C LEU A 283 -13.24 8.20 28.44
N ALA A 284 -13.33 6.97 28.94
CA ALA A 284 -13.72 5.81 28.14
C ALA A 284 -15.10 6.03 27.50
N LEU A 285 -16.10 6.42 28.32
CA LEU A 285 -17.45 6.70 27.85
C LEU A 285 -17.49 7.83 26.82
N LYS A 286 -16.72 8.91 27.05
CA LYS A 286 -16.59 10.02 26.09
C LYS A 286 -16.09 9.55 24.71
N TRP A 287 -15.05 8.73 24.68
CA TRP A 287 -14.45 8.27 23.43
C TRP A 287 -15.31 7.21 22.71
N TYR A 288 -15.97 6.34 23.46
CA TYR A 288 -16.94 5.40 22.90
C TYR A 288 -18.12 6.14 22.26
N ARG A 289 -18.67 7.18 22.89
CA ARG A 289 -19.72 8.04 22.31
C ARG A 289 -19.25 8.65 20.99
N LYS A 290 -18.06 9.23 20.99
CA LYS A 290 -17.52 9.85 19.79
C LYS A 290 -17.36 8.83 18.63
N SER A 291 -16.90 7.62 18.93
CA SER A 291 -16.83 6.51 17.96
C SER A 291 -18.24 6.09 17.49
N ALA A 292 -19.23 6.11 18.36
CA ALA A 292 -20.61 5.69 18.08
C ALA A 292 -21.39 6.66 17.18
N GLU A 293 -21.02 7.95 17.12
CA GLU A 293 -21.72 9.03 16.40
C GLU A 293 -21.98 8.71 14.92
N ARG A 294 -21.05 8.04 14.26
CA ARG A 294 -21.17 7.68 12.84
C ARG A 294 -22.32 6.71 12.57
N GLY A 295 -22.62 5.83 13.49
CA GLY A 295 -23.81 5.01 13.47
C GLY A 295 -23.84 3.84 12.48
N ASP A 296 -22.73 3.49 11.84
CA ASP A 296 -22.56 2.37 10.91
C ASP A 296 -21.82 1.18 11.55
N ILE A 297 -21.51 0.15 10.75
CA ILE A 297 -20.81 -1.06 11.21
C ILE A 297 -19.42 -0.76 11.81
N ILE A 298 -18.72 0.29 11.34
CA ILE A 298 -17.40 0.68 11.85
C ILE A 298 -17.53 1.27 13.26
N ALA A 299 -18.66 1.93 13.53
CA ALA A 299 -18.98 2.51 14.85
C ALA A 299 -19.56 1.49 15.83
N ALA A 300 -19.96 0.30 15.39
CA ALA A 300 -20.61 -0.70 16.21
C ALA A 300 -19.79 -1.12 17.47
N PRO A 301 -18.44 -1.23 17.44
CA PRO A 301 -17.65 -1.45 18.64
C PRO A 301 -17.79 -0.33 19.66
N GLY A 302 -17.78 0.95 19.23
CA GLY A 302 -17.98 2.12 20.10
C GLY A 302 -19.37 2.14 20.71
N MET A 303 -20.43 1.87 19.93
CA MET A 303 -21.80 1.74 20.44
C MET A 303 -21.91 0.67 21.53
N THR A 304 -21.24 -0.48 21.31
CA THR A 304 -21.24 -1.58 22.28
C THR A 304 -20.49 -1.21 23.54
N GLY A 305 -19.31 -0.59 23.44
CA GLY A 305 -18.54 -0.11 24.60
C GLY A 305 -19.32 0.93 25.40
N GLU A 306 -19.95 1.92 24.75
CA GLU A 306 -20.82 2.89 25.41
C GLU A 306 -21.97 2.20 26.15
N ALA A 307 -22.63 1.27 25.50
CA ALA A 307 -23.76 0.56 26.10
C ALA A 307 -23.38 -0.22 27.37
N LEU A 308 -22.24 -0.92 27.36
CA LEU A 308 -21.76 -1.71 28.49
C LEU A 308 -21.37 -0.82 29.69
N LEU A 309 -20.82 0.35 29.45
CA LEU A 309 -20.54 1.32 30.54
C LEU A 309 -21.83 1.92 31.10
N LEU A 310 -22.78 2.28 30.24
CA LEU A 310 -24.09 2.80 30.66
C LEU A 310 -24.92 1.76 31.42
N GLU A 311 -24.86 0.50 31.06
CA GLU A 311 -25.50 -0.60 31.77
C GLU A 311 -25.03 -0.66 33.24
N LYS A 312 -23.73 -0.50 33.44
CA LYS A 312 -23.10 -0.60 34.77
C LYS A 312 -23.06 0.71 35.51
N GLY A 313 -23.39 1.84 34.88
CA GLY A 313 -23.24 3.18 35.49
C GLY A 313 -21.77 3.59 35.63
N LEU A 314 -20.88 3.08 34.79
CA LEU A 314 -19.46 3.42 34.84
C LEU A 314 -19.17 4.66 33.98
N GLY A 315 -18.49 5.64 34.54
CA GLY A 315 -18.15 6.89 33.84
C GLY A 315 -19.31 7.87 33.66
N GLY A 316 -20.52 7.54 34.11
CA GLY A 316 -21.72 8.36 34.02
C GLY A 316 -22.91 7.69 34.71
N GLU A 317 -24.09 8.32 34.60
CA GLU A 317 -25.32 7.73 35.15
C GLU A 317 -25.69 6.43 34.40
N ARG A 318 -26.20 5.48 35.17
CA ARG A 318 -26.72 4.23 34.64
C ARG A 318 -27.93 4.50 33.74
N ASN A 319 -27.90 3.99 32.51
CA ASN A 319 -28.98 4.20 31.53
C ASN A 319 -29.27 2.92 30.69
N LEU A 320 -30.08 2.04 31.29
CA LEU A 320 -30.45 0.77 30.63
C LEU A 320 -31.25 0.94 29.33
N PRO A 321 -32.22 1.88 29.22
CA PRO A 321 -32.93 2.10 27.96
C PRO A 321 -31.99 2.46 26.82
N LEU A 322 -31.04 3.38 27.03
CA LEU A 322 -30.07 3.79 26.02
C LEU A 322 -29.08 2.67 25.71
N ALA A 323 -28.60 1.94 26.75
CA ALA A 323 -27.73 0.77 26.53
C ALA A 323 -28.39 -0.27 25.62
N ARG A 324 -29.64 -0.64 25.87
CA ARG A 324 -30.42 -1.56 25.03
C ARG A 324 -30.58 -1.02 23.60
N GLN A 325 -30.87 0.26 23.42
CA GLN A 325 -31.01 0.90 22.11
C GLN A 325 -29.71 0.80 21.29
N LEU A 326 -28.56 1.13 21.91
CA LEU A 326 -27.25 1.07 21.26
C LEU A 326 -26.87 -0.37 20.87
N LEU A 327 -27.08 -1.34 21.77
CA LEU A 327 -26.83 -2.76 21.48
C LEU A 327 -27.74 -3.29 20.37
N THR A 328 -29.02 -2.91 20.37
CA THR A 328 -29.94 -3.29 19.30
C THR A 328 -29.48 -2.77 17.95
N LYS A 329 -29.05 -1.50 17.90
CA LYS A 329 -28.53 -0.88 16.67
C LYS A 329 -27.26 -1.58 16.20
N ALA A 330 -26.28 -1.79 17.06
CA ALA A 330 -25.02 -2.45 16.72
C ALA A 330 -25.25 -3.93 16.30
N ALA A 331 -26.16 -4.64 16.96
CA ALA A 331 -26.55 -6.01 16.61
C ALA A 331 -27.23 -6.09 15.24
N ALA A 332 -28.10 -5.12 14.90
CA ALA A 332 -28.76 -5.02 13.60
C ALA A 332 -27.76 -4.76 12.46
N LEU A 333 -26.63 -4.07 12.74
CA LEU A 333 -25.53 -3.89 11.79
C LEU A 333 -24.65 -5.16 11.60
N GLY A 334 -24.94 -6.23 12.34
CA GLY A 334 -24.23 -7.50 12.22
C GLY A 334 -23.07 -7.69 13.21
N TYR A 335 -22.85 -6.77 14.15
CA TYR A 335 -21.75 -6.87 15.13
C TYR A 335 -22.04 -7.92 16.20
N ALA A 336 -21.33 -9.05 16.16
CA ALA A 336 -21.58 -10.20 17.00
C ALA A 336 -21.49 -9.91 18.52
N PRO A 337 -20.46 -9.16 19.04
CA PRO A 337 -20.41 -8.86 20.47
C PRO A 337 -21.62 -8.08 20.99
N ALA A 338 -22.23 -7.21 20.16
CA ALA A 338 -23.46 -6.52 20.54
C ALA A 338 -24.66 -7.46 20.65
N LYS A 339 -24.75 -8.50 19.81
CA LYS A 339 -25.81 -9.53 19.90
C LYS A 339 -25.72 -10.31 21.20
N GLU A 340 -24.49 -10.69 21.58
CA GLU A 340 -24.21 -11.40 22.84
C GLU A 340 -24.54 -10.53 24.06
N ALA A 341 -24.09 -9.26 24.07
CA ALA A 341 -24.37 -8.32 25.15
C ALA A 341 -25.87 -8.03 25.27
N LEU A 342 -26.60 -7.88 24.14
CA LEU A 342 -28.04 -7.65 24.14
C LEU A 342 -28.82 -8.84 24.72
N ALA A 343 -28.35 -10.06 24.47
CA ALA A 343 -28.97 -11.27 25.00
C ALA A 343 -28.75 -11.45 26.53
N ALA A 344 -27.69 -10.82 27.07
CA ALA A 344 -27.36 -10.85 28.48
C ALA A 344 -28.00 -9.70 29.28
N LEU A 345 -28.53 -8.66 28.66
CA LEU A 345 -29.16 -7.48 29.21
C LEU A 345 -30.65 -7.73 29.55
#